data_0310ceaf363d707418cb1587fa9183da
#
_entry.id   0310ceaf363d707418cb1587fa9183da
#
_cell.length_a   1.000
_cell.length_b   1.000
_cell.length_c   1.000
_cell.angle_alpha   90.00
_cell.angle_beta   90.00
_cell.angle_gamma   90.00
#
_symmetry.space_group_name_H-M   'P 1'
#
loop_
_entity.id
_entity.type
_entity.pdbx_description
1 polymer ?
#
loop_
_entity_poly.entity_id
_entity_poly.type
_entity_poly.pdbx_seq_one_letter_code
_entity_poly.pdbx_strand_id
1 'polypeptide(L)'
;MSSKPLALITAFGGINSAGRSSAHLSYKNLVFNSISEKEQLEVLQDLAVMQGKIEPLGRAWETSSGDSIDLKEFLTENSDEIRGDCMVRKLDRDIYDKDGIILDQIKASAAGQLPSGFDPSSLYPARQHPKALQMTVFGMGDALGQLGLSWKKVMDTISPDQIAVFSGAAIGQLDVFGFGGLMQSRIKGSRASSKNLALGLVEMSADFINAYILGSVGTVSYTHL
;
A
#
# COMPACT_ATOMS: atom_id res chain seq x y z
N MET A 1 9.58 -29.59 31.70
CA MET A 1 9.96 -28.28 31.12
C MET A 1 8.78 -27.78 30.30
N SER A 2 8.10 -26.73 30.76
CA SER A 2 7.03 -26.08 29.95
C SER A 2 7.70 -25.42 28.79
N SER A 3 7.49 -25.90 27.55
CA SER A 3 7.93 -25.25 26.35
C SER A 3 7.14 -23.95 26.24
N LYS A 4 7.81 -22.79 26.33
CA LYS A 4 7.16 -21.49 26.03
C LYS A 4 6.66 -21.56 24.57
N PRO A 5 5.43 -21.11 24.29
CA PRO A 5 4.95 -21.09 22.93
C PRO A 5 5.87 -20.19 22.10
N LEU A 6 6.28 -20.68 20.94
CA LEU A 6 7.01 -19.89 19.95
C LEU A 6 6.04 -18.88 19.34
N ALA A 7 6.54 -17.68 19.04
CA ALA A 7 5.81 -16.72 18.23
C ALA A 7 5.64 -17.28 16.80
N LEU A 8 4.44 -17.17 16.26
CA LEU A 8 4.13 -17.61 14.89
C LEU A 8 3.76 -16.41 14.03
N ILE A 9 4.30 -16.37 12.82
CA ILE A 9 3.82 -15.47 11.77
C ILE A 9 2.62 -16.14 11.11
N THR A 10 1.43 -15.55 11.26
CA THR A 10 0.18 -16.13 10.76
C THR A 10 -0.26 -15.52 9.43
N ALA A 11 0.17 -14.30 9.14
CA ALA A 11 -0.09 -13.62 7.86
C ALA A 11 0.95 -12.54 7.62
N PHE A 12 1.08 -12.13 6.38
CA PHE A 12 1.84 -10.96 5.96
C PHE A 12 1.14 -10.26 4.80
N GLY A 13 1.34 -8.96 4.66
CA GLY A 13 0.73 -8.16 3.61
C GLY A 13 1.53 -6.91 3.32
N GLY A 14 1.19 -6.23 2.27
CA GLY A 14 1.85 -5.01 1.83
C GLY A 14 1.80 -4.82 0.34
N ILE A 15 2.45 -3.76 -0.13
CA ILE A 15 2.53 -3.43 -1.54
C ILE A 15 3.89 -2.84 -1.87
N ASN A 16 4.39 -3.15 -3.04
CA ASN A 16 5.58 -2.56 -3.64
C ASN A 16 5.38 -2.37 -5.15
N SER A 17 6.43 -1.96 -5.87
CA SER A 17 6.36 -1.72 -7.32
C SER A 17 6.02 -2.98 -8.15
N ALA A 18 6.25 -4.16 -7.62
CA ALA A 18 5.93 -5.43 -8.30
C ALA A 18 4.53 -5.97 -7.92
N GLY A 19 3.77 -5.25 -7.10
CA GLY A 19 2.43 -5.62 -6.71
C GLY A 19 2.28 -5.95 -5.21
N ARG A 20 1.25 -6.71 -4.90
CA ARG A 20 0.86 -7.12 -3.54
C ARG A 20 1.82 -8.15 -2.95
N SER A 21 2.12 -8.02 -1.66
CA SER A 21 3.03 -8.95 -0.98
C SER A 21 2.35 -10.24 -0.54
N SER A 22 1.05 -10.19 -0.20
CA SER A 22 0.29 -11.37 0.20
C SER A 22 0.33 -12.46 -0.88
N ALA A 23 0.21 -13.72 -0.49
CA ALA A 23 0.35 -14.88 -1.36
C ALA A 23 1.63 -14.88 -2.23
N HIS A 24 2.64 -14.12 -1.83
CA HIS A 24 3.89 -13.91 -2.58
C HIS A 24 3.71 -13.34 -4.00
N LEU A 25 2.60 -12.63 -4.28
CA LEU A 25 2.26 -12.19 -5.62
C LEU A 25 3.31 -11.25 -6.24
N SER A 26 3.83 -10.31 -5.46
CA SER A 26 4.91 -9.43 -5.94
C SER A 26 6.19 -10.19 -6.25
N TYR A 27 6.56 -11.21 -5.45
CA TYR A 27 7.70 -12.06 -5.73
C TYR A 27 7.46 -12.93 -6.97
N LYS A 28 6.27 -13.54 -7.09
CA LYS A 28 5.88 -14.31 -8.27
C LYS A 28 5.94 -13.47 -9.54
N ASN A 29 5.57 -12.18 -9.48
CA ASN A 29 5.70 -11.29 -10.62
C ASN A 29 7.18 -11.07 -11.04
N LEU A 30 8.11 -11.00 -10.10
CA LEU A 30 9.54 -10.87 -10.41
C LEU A 30 10.11 -12.12 -11.11
N VAL A 31 9.61 -13.30 -10.77
CA VAL A 31 10.04 -14.59 -11.35
C VAL A 31 9.02 -15.17 -12.33
N PHE A 32 8.18 -14.34 -12.92
CA PHE A 32 6.98 -14.69 -13.69
C PHE A 32 7.17 -15.81 -14.70
N ASN A 33 8.28 -15.77 -15.47
CA ASN A 33 8.55 -16.77 -16.50
C ASN A 33 8.96 -18.14 -15.93
N SER A 34 9.20 -18.23 -14.61
CA SER A 34 9.65 -19.46 -13.94
C SER A 34 8.57 -20.14 -13.12
N ILE A 35 7.36 -19.56 -13.04
CA ILE A 35 6.22 -20.10 -12.30
C ILE A 35 5.22 -20.79 -13.24
N SER A 36 4.29 -21.57 -12.65
CA SER A 36 3.25 -22.26 -13.42
C SER A 36 2.28 -21.29 -14.08
N GLU A 37 1.63 -21.70 -15.18
CA GLU A 37 0.59 -20.92 -15.88
C GLU A 37 -0.52 -20.46 -14.90
N LYS A 38 -0.92 -21.33 -13.98
CA LYS A 38 -1.92 -20.99 -12.97
C LYS A 38 -1.46 -19.83 -12.10
N GLU A 39 -0.22 -19.85 -11.62
CA GLU A 39 0.35 -18.78 -10.79
C GLU A 39 0.56 -17.49 -11.59
N GLN A 40 0.89 -17.60 -12.87
CA GLN A 40 0.97 -16.45 -13.78
C GLN A 40 -0.39 -15.76 -13.88
N LEU A 41 -1.47 -16.52 -14.07
CA LEU A 41 -2.82 -15.97 -14.10
C LEU A 41 -3.25 -15.35 -12.77
N GLU A 42 -2.87 -15.94 -11.63
CA GLU A 42 -3.12 -15.36 -10.30
C GLU A 42 -2.43 -13.99 -10.15
N VAL A 43 -1.18 -13.87 -10.59
CA VAL A 43 -0.42 -12.60 -10.58
C VAL A 43 -1.06 -11.56 -11.49
N LEU A 44 -1.40 -11.93 -12.72
CA LEU A 44 -2.00 -11.01 -13.68
C LEU A 44 -3.38 -10.53 -13.23
N GLN A 45 -4.19 -11.42 -12.67
CA GLN A 45 -5.49 -11.07 -12.13
C GLN A 45 -5.37 -10.06 -10.99
N ASP A 46 -4.48 -10.29 -10.02
CA ASP A 46 -4.29 -9.36 -8.90
C ASP A 46 -3.82 -7.99 -9.38
N LEU A 47 -2.85 -7.95 -10.29
CA LEU A 47 -2.34 -6.70 -10.87
C LEU A 47 -3.42 -5.95 -11.66
N ALA A 48 -4.20 -6.65 -12.49
CA ALA A 48 -5.26 -6.04 -13.28
C ALA A 48 -6.38 -5.43 -12.40
N VAL A 49 -6.73 -6.12 -11.29
CA VAL A 49 -7.66 -5.58 -10.28
C VAL A 49 -7.05 -4.37 -9.59
N MET A 50 -5.79 -4.43 -9.15
CA MET A 50 -5.12 -3.31 -8.51
C MET A 50 -5.00 -2.08 -9.42
N GLN A 51 -4.84 -2.29 -10.72
CA GLN A 51 -4.78 -1.23 -11.72
C GLN A 51 -6.18 -0.69 -12.10
N GLY A 52 -7.25 -1.30 -11.58
CA GLY A 52 -8.62 -0.92 -11.93
C GLY A 52 -8.99 -1.26 -13.38
N LYS A 53 -8.28 -2.21 -14.02
CA LYS A 53 -8.57 -2.65 -15.38
C LYS A 53 -9.75 -3.62 -15.45
N ILE A 54 -9.91 -4.42 -14.40
CA ILE A 54 -10.99 -5.39 -14.26
C ILE A 54 -11.56 -5.36 -12.84
N GLU A 55 -12.84 -5.72 -12.73
CA GLU A 55 -13.51 -5.90 -11.44
C GLU A 55 -14.43 -7.13 -11.47
N PRO A 56 -14.67 -7.76 -10.29
CA PRO A 56 -15.55 -8.92 -10.22
C PRO A 56 -17.02 -8.50 -10.26
N LEU A 57 -17.81 -9.10 -11.16
CA LEU A 57 -19.25 -8.96 -11.24
C LEU A 57 -19.93 -10.28 -10.86
N GLY A 58 -20.15 -10.50 -9.57
CA GLY A 58 -20.69 -11.77 -9.06
C GLY A 58 -19.76 -12.95 -9.33
N ARG A 59 -20.10 -13.77 -10.36
CA ARG A 59 -19.27 -14.89 -10.84
C ARG A 59 -18.55 -14.58 -12.15
N ALA A 60 -18.80 -13.44 -12.75
CA ALA A 60 -18.22 -12.97 -14.00
C ALA A 60 -17.18 -11.89 -13.72
N TRP A 61 -16.54 -11.45 -14.77
CA TRP A 61 -15.57 -10.34 -14.74
C TRP A 61 -15.95 -9.30 -15.79
N GLU A 62 -15.71 -8.05 -15.48
CA GLU A 62 -15.90 -6.94 -16.41
C GLU A 62 -14.68 -6.03 -16.44
N THR A 63 -14.52 -5.31 -17.55
CA THR A 63 -13.51 -4.24 -17.67
C THR A 63 -13.97 -3.00 -16.93
N SER A 64 -13.07 -2.04 -16.73
CA SER A 64 -13.39 -0.71 -16.19
C SER A 64 -14.43 0.07 -17.03
N SER A 65 -14.65 -0.32 -18.29
CA SER A 65 -15.70 0.21 -19.17
C SER A 65 -17.04 -0.53 -19.05
N GLY A 66 -17.10 -1.61 -18.25
CA GLY A 66 -18.32 -2.38 -18.03
C GLY A 66 -18.56 -3.49 -19.06
N ASP A 67 -17.55 -3.83 -19.88
CA ASP A 67 -17.65 -4.93 -20.85
C ASP A 67 -17.39 -6.27 -20.17
N SER A 68 -18.27 -7.24 -20.34
CA SER A 68 -18.07 -8.63 -19.85
C SER A 68 -16.93 -9.30 -20.59
N ILE A 69 -16.05 -9.99 -19.84
CA ILE A 69 -14.83 -10.62 -20.39
C ILE A 69 -14.68 -12.08 -19.99
N ASP A 70 -14.03 -12.88 -20.85
CA ASP A 70 -13.37 -14.10 -20.43
C ASP A 70 -12.06 -13.72 -19.73
N LEU A 71 -11.99 -14.01 -18.42
CA LEU A 71 -10.85 -13.59 -17.61
C LEU A 71 -9.52 -14.15 -18.12
N LYS A 72 -9.48 -15.43 -18.50
CA LYS A 72 -8.24 -16.07 -18.92
C LYS A 72 -7.73 -15.48 -20.23
N GLU A 73 -8.61 -15.31 -21.20
CA GLU A 73 -8.30 -14.70 -22.50
C GLU A 73 -7.79 -13.27 -22.31
N PHE A 74 -8.53 -12.43 -21.58
CA PHE A 74 -8.16 -11.05 -21.30
C PHE A 74 -6.78 -10.92 -20.64
N LEU A 75 -6.53 -11.72 -19.60
CA LEU A 75 -5.24 -11.67 -18.88
C LEU A 75 -4.07 -12.11 -19.74
N THR A 76 -4.29 -13.10 -20.62
CA THR A 76 -3.24 -13.60 -21.51
C THR A 76 -2.89 -12.58 -22.58
N GLU A 77 -3.90 -11.98 -23.22
CA GLU A 77 -3.71 -10.97 -24.27
C GLU A 77 -3.06 -9.67 -23.75
N ASN A 78 -3.39 -9.27 -22.52
CA ASN A 78 -2.92 -8.03 -21.93
C ASN A 78 -1.74 -8.19 -20.94
N SER A 79 -1.11 -9.36 -20.90
CA SER A 79 -0.08 -9.71 -19.92
C SER A 79 1.08 -8.71 -19.87
N ASP A 80 1.62 -8.31 -21.02
CA ASP A 80 2.76 -7.40 -21.10
C ASP A 80 2.39 -5.98 -20.64
N GLU A 81 1.20 -5.51 -20.96
CA GLU A 81 0.69 -4.21 -20.52
C GLU A 81 0.46 -4.21 -19.00
N ILE A 82 -0.23 -5.22 -18.47
CA ILE A 82 -0.52 -5.35 -17.03
C ILE A 82 0.79 -5.36 -16.22
N ARG A 83 1.80 -6.09 -16.66
CA ARG A 83 3.09 -6.19 -15.97
C ARG A 83 3.98 -4.97 -16.19
N GLY A 84 3.90 -4.35 -17.35
CA GLY A 84 4.68 -3.16 -17.69
C GLY A 84 4.44 -1.98 -16.75
N ASP A 85 3.25 -1.86 -16.20
CA ASP A 85 2.89 -0.85 -15.21
C ASP A 85 3.55 -1.04 -13.83
N CYS A 86 4.18 -2.19 -13.58
CA CYS A 86 4.88 -2.50 -12.33
C CYS A 86 6.39 -2.23 -12.41
N MET A 87 6.84 -1.47 -13.38
CA MET A 87 8.25 -1.22 -13.62
C MET A 87 8.78 -0.04 -12.79
N VAL A 88 10.10 -0.03 -12.62
CA VAL A 88 10.81 1.15 -12.10
C VAL A 88 10.76 2.25 -13.16
N ARG A 89 10.23 3.42 -12.77
CA ARG A 89 10.09 4.57 -13.68
C ARG A 89 11.24 5.56 -13.50
N LYS A 90 11.61 6.24 -14.58
CA LYS A 90 12.53 7.38 -14.51
C LYS A 90 11.88 8.52 -13.72
N LEU A 91 12.66 9.17 -12.88
CA LEU A 91 12.23 10.34 -12.13
C LEU A 91 12.52 11.62 -12.93
N ASP A 92 11.63 12.58 -12.84
CA ASP A 92 12.00 13.99 -13.08
C ASP A 92 12.94 14.39 -11.94
N ARG A 93 14.17 14.73 -12.29
CA ARG A 93 15.25 14.98 -11.32
C ARG A 93 15.33 16.43 -10.88
N ASP A 94 14.68 17.32 -11.61
CA ASP A 94 14.76 18.75 -11.35
C ASP A 94 13.77 19.15 -10.24
N ILE A 95 14.27 19.91 -9.29
CA ILE A 95 13.47 20.51 -8.21
C ILE A 95 13.24 21.96 -8.56
N TYR A 96 11.99 22.34 -8.75
CA TYR A 96 11.57 23.67 -9.16
C TYR A 96 11.03 24.48 -7.96
N ASP A 97 11.24 25.79 -8.01
CA ASP A 97 10.53 26.72 -7.14
C ASP A 97 9.09 27.01 -7.67
N LYS A 98 8.39 27.94 -7.00
CA LYS A 98 7.03 28.36 -7.39
C LYS A 98 6.97 29.08 -8.76
N ASP A 99 8.10 29.60 -9.23
CA ASP A 99 8.22 30.37 -10.46
C ASP A 99 8.79 29.51 -11.61
N GLY A 100 9.00 28.20 -11.36
CA GLY A 100 9.51 27.23 -12.32
C GLY A 100 11.03 27.27 -12.51
N ILE A 101 11.76 27.89 -11.59
CA ILE A 101 13.23 27.93 -11.62
C ILE A 101 13.79 26.68 -10.96
N ILE A 102 14.76 26.01 -11.61
CA ILE A 102 15.42 24.83 -11.06
C ILE A 102 16.27 25.26 -9.85
N LEU A 103 15.91 24.70 -8.67
CA LEU A 103 16.64 24.94 -7.42
C LEU A 103 17.76 23.91 -7.21
N ASP A 104 17.51 22.67 -7.56
CA ASP A 104 18.43 21.55 -7.30
C ASP A 104 18.04 20.33 -8.16
N GLN A 105 18.86 19.29 -8.13
CA GLN A 105 18.59 18.03 -8.79
C GLN A 105 18.67 16.84 -7.82
N ILE A 106 17.69 15.93 -7.94
CA ILE A 106 17.69 14.68 -7.21
C ILE A 106 18.77 13.76 -7.77
N LYS A 107 19.63 13.18 -6.92
CA LYS A 107 20.69 12.26 -7.36
C LYS A 107 20.14 10.94 -7.92
N ALA A 108 19.02 10.45 -7.37
CA ALA A 108 18.36 9.26 -7.89
C ALA A 108 17.75 9.54 -9.27
N SER A 109 17.97 8.64 -10.23
CA SER A 109 17.43 8.76 -11.59
C SER A 109 16.19 7.90 -11.84
N ALA A 110 15.87 7.01 -10.92
CA ALA A 110 14.72 6.10 -11.02
C ALA A 110 14.21 5.70 -9.65
N ALA A 111 12.94 5.38 -9.55
CA ALA A 111 12.31 4.84 -8.34
C ALA A 111 11.25 3.79 -8.70
N GLY A 112 11.03 2.83 -7.79
CA GLY A 112 9.87 1.96 -7.84
C GLY A 112 8.59 2.79 -7.65
N GLN A 113 7.61 2.55 -8.50
CA GLN A 113 6.30 3.18 -8.44
C GLN A 113 5.25 2.12 -8.09
N LEU A 114 4.18 2.51 -7.44
CA LEU A 114 3.02 1.63 -7.30
C LEU A 114 2.42 1.33 -8.68
N PRO A 115 1.75 0.18 -8.86
CA PRO A 115 1.04 -0.13 -10.10
C PRO A 115 0.13 1.03 -10.52
N SER A 116 0.10 1.35 -11.81
CA SER A 116 -0.75 2.43 -12.34
C SER A 116 -2.22 2.16 -12.04
N GLY A 117 -2.95 3.20 -11.65
CA GLY A 117 -4.36 3.08 -11.25
C GLY A 117 -4.58 2.59 -9.83
N PHE A 118 -3.57 2.06 -9.14
CA PHE A 118 -3.70 1.70 -7.73
C PHE A 118 -3.80 2.96 -6.87
N ASP A 119 -4.98 3.15 -6.28
CA ASP A 119 -5.22 4.23 -5.31
C ASP A 119 -5.65 3.66 -3.95
N PRO A 120 -4.72 3.55 -2.98
CA PRO A 120 -5.07 3.07 -1.65
C PRO A 120 -6.07 3.98 -0.93
N SER A 121 -6.28 5.22 -1.38
CA SER A 121 -7.28 6.12 -0.80
C SER A 121 -8.72 5.71 -1.10
N SER A 122 -8.93 4.84 -2.09
CA SER A 122 -10.25 4.28 -2.41
C SER A 122 -10.75 3.27 -1.37
N LEU A 123 -9.83 2.70 -0.56
CA LEU A 123 -10.14 1.63 0.40
C LEU A 123 -10.73 2.14 1.71
N TYR A 124 -10.53 3.40 2.05
CA TYR A 124 -11.03 4.03 3.26
C TYR A 124 -11.06 5.57 3.08
N PRO A 125 -11.74 6.35 3.93
CA PRO A 125 -11.80 7.82 3.79
C PRO A 125 -10.44 8.48 4.00
N ALA A 126 -9.53 8.35 3.03
CA ALA A 126 -8.12 8.73 3.12
C ALA A 126 -7.77 10.05 2.42
N ARG A 127 -8.78 10.83 2.02
CA ARG A 127 -8.56 12.10 1.31
C ARG A 127 -7.64 13.01 2.12
N GLN A 128 -6.53 13.46 1.53
CA GLN A 128 -5.50 14.28 2.18
C GLN A 128 -4.69 13.57 3.28
N HIS A 129 -4.63 12.25 3.27
CA HIS A 129 -3.68 11.52 4.11
C HIS A 129 -2.36 11.27 3.37
N PRO A 130 -1.22 11.27 4.08
CA PRO A 130 0.06 10.88 3.51
C PRO A 130 0.02 9.51 2.85
N LYS A 131 0.65 9.38 1.69
CA LYS A 131 0.63 8.14 0.90
C LYS A 131 1.17 6.93 1.69
N ALA A 132 2.20 7.12 2.51
CA ALA A 132 2.75 6.05 3.32
C ALA A 132 1.76 5.54 4.38
N LEU A 133 0.94 6.42 4.97
CA LEU A 133 -0.13 6.00 5.88
C LEU A 133 -1.22 5.22 5.14
N GLN A 134 -1.58 5.65 3.93
CA GLN A 134 -2.53 4.92 3.08
C GLN A 134 -2.01 3.52 2.75
N MET A 135 -0.72 3.39 2.42
CA MET A 135 -0.07 2.10 2.15
C MET A 135 0.00 1.22 3.41
N THR A 136 0.19 1.81 4.58
CA THR A 136 0.20 1.08 5.85
C THR A 136 -1.17 0.46 6.15
N VAL A 137 -2.26 1.24 5.95
CA VAL A 137 -3.64 0.73 6.09
C VAL A 137 -3.91 -0.39 5.09
N PHE A 138 -3.53 -0.20 3.82
CA PHE A 138 -3.64 -1.25 2.81
C PHE A 138 -2.87 -2.51 3.21
N GLY A 139 -1.60 -2.37 3.61
CA GLY A 139 -0.75 -3.50 3.98
C GLY A 139 -1.30 -4.32 5.15
N MET A 140 -1.88 -3.66 6.14
CA MET A 140 -2.53 -4.33 7.25
C MET A 140 -3.82 -5.05 6.81
N GLY A 141 -4.65 -4.40 5.99
CA GLY A 141 -5.84 -5.02 5.40
C GLY A 141 -5.50 -6.24 4.55
N ASP A 142 -4.44 -6.15 3.75
CA ASP A 142 -3.92 -7.24 2.94
C ASP A 142 -3.47 -8.44 3.79
N ALA A 143 -2.74 -8.18 4.89
CA ALA A 143 -2.32 -9.22 5.84
C ALA A 143 -3.52 -9.89 6.52
N LEU A 144 -4.50 -9.13 6.98
CA LEU A 144 -5.71 -9.69 7.59
C LEU A 144 -6.55 -10.50 6.61
N GLY A 145 -6.61 -10.09 5.34
CA GLY A 145 -7.27 -10.85 4.28
C GLY A 145 -6.67 -12.25 4.10
N GLN A 146 -5.37 -12.40 4.30
CA GLN A 146 -4.68 -13.69 4.24
C GLN A 146 -5.00 -14.64 5.39
N LEU A 147 -5.39 -14.12 6.55
CA LEU A 147 -5.68 -14.97 7.72
C LEU A 147 -6.82 -15.96 7.48
N GLY A 148 -7.71 -15.69 6.50
CA GLY A 148 -8.91 -16.50 6.29
C GLY A 148 -9.92 -16.42 7.43
N LEU A 149 -9.72 -15.52 8.39
CA LEU A 149 -10.58 -15.24 9.53
C LEU A 149 -11.05 -13.79 9.47
N SER A 150 -12.32 -13.54 9.76
CA SER A 150 -12.78 -12.16 9.93
C SER A 150 -12.16 -11.55 11.19
N TRP A 151 -11.73 -10.30 11.12
CA TRP A 151 -11.20 -9.56 12.27
C TRP A 151 -12.20 -9.53 13.43
N LYS A 152 -13.49 -9.42 13.15
CA LYS A 152 -14.56 -9.50 14.16
C LYS A 152 -14.46 -10.78 14.99
N LYS A 153 -14.26 -11.93 14.34
CA LYS A 153 -14.12 -13.21 15.05
C LYS A 153 -12.90 -13.26 15.98
N VAL A 154 -11.80 -12.60 15.60
CA VAL A 154 -10.62 -12.43 16.44
C VAL A 154 -11.00 -11.61 17.68
N MET A 155 -11.66 -10.47 17.51
CA MET A 155 -12.08 -9.57 18.59
C MET A 155 -13.12 -10.21 19.54
N ASP A 156 -13.95 -11.11 19.04
CA ASP A 156 -14.90 -11.86 19.88
C ASP A 156 -14.20 -12.90 20.79
N THR A 157 -12.92 -13.22 20.49
CA THR A 157 -12.18 -14.28 21.19
C THR A 157 -11.03 -13.73 22.04
N ILE A 158 -10.38 -12.66 21.58
CA ILE A 158 -9.18 -12.07 22.20
C ILE A 158 -9.55 -10.69 22.74
N SER A 159 -9.23 -10.45 24.02
CA SER A 159 -9.46 -9.14 24.65
C SER A 159 -8.57 -8.06 24.01
N PRO A 160 -9.06 -6.82 23.83
CA PRO A 160 -8.29 -5.74 23.23
C PRO A 160 -6.94 -5.43 23.90
N ASP A 161 -6.83 -5.67 25.20
CA ASP A 161 -5.57 -5.51 25.98
C ASP A 161 -4.52 -6.58 25.69
N GLN A 162 -4.90 -7.65 24.99
CA GLN A 162 -4.00 -8.72 24.54
C GLN A 162 -3.54 -8.51 23.09
N ILE A 163 -3.96 -7.42 22.45
CA ILE A 163 -3.61 -7.08 21.07
C ILE A 163 -2.75 -5.83 21.07
N ALA A 164 -1.63 -5.86 20.38
CA ALA A 164 -0.74 -4.72 20.25
C ALA A 164 -0.37 -4.49 18.80
N VAL A 165 -0.27 -3.22 18.41
CA VAL A 165 0.21 -2.77 17.11
C VAL A 165 1.61 -2.19 17.30
N PHE A 166 2.57 -2.75 16.60
CA PHE A 166 3.92 -2.21 16.51
C PHE A 166 4.14 -1.68 15.11
N SER A 167 4.44 -0.42 14.98
CA SER A 167 4.78 0.18 13.70
C SER A 167 6.05 1.01 13.81
N GLY A 168 6.75 1.16 12.69
CA GLY A 168 7.96 1.96 12.61
C GLY A 168 8.05 2.69 11.28
N ALA A 169 8.55 3.92 11.32
CA ALA A 169 8.93 4.69 10.16
C ALA A 169 10.22 5.45 10.47
N ALA A 170 11.20 5.42 9.57
CA ALA A 170 12.50 6.02 9.83
C ALA A 170 12.44 7.56 9.98
N ILE A 171 11.64 8.22 9.17
CA ILE A 171 11.62 9.69 9.04
C ILE A 171 10.22 10.31 9.03
N GLY A 172 9.18 9.56 9.36
CA GLY A 172 7.80 10.02 9.30
C GLY A 172 7.29 10.17 7.87
N GLN A 173 6.25 10.99 7.70
CA GLN A 173 5.54 11.14 6.44
C GLN A 173 6.03 12.38 5.70
N LEU A 174 6.83 12.21 4.64
CA LEU A 174 7.48 13.31 3.91
C LEU A 174 6.70 13.83 2.69
N ASP A 175 5.50 13.33 2.43
CA ASP A 175 4.70 13.85 1.33
C ASP A 175 4.03 15.22 1.65
N VAL A 176 3.26 15.75 0.69
CA VAL A 176 2.63 17.08 0.80
C VAL A 176 1.59 17.17 1.92
N PHE A 177 1.06 16.06 2.39
CA PHE A 177 0.08 16.01 3.48
C PHE A 177 0.73 15.76 4.85
N GLY A 178 2.04 15.52 4.90
CA GLY A 178 2.85 15.36 6.10
C GLY A 178 3.91 16.45 6.22
N PHE A 179 5.06 16.10 6.76
CA PHE A 179 6.19 17.03 6.96
C PHE A 179 6.67 17.70 5.67
N GLY A 180 6.60 17.00 4.52
CA GLY A 180 6.98 17.58 3.23
C GLY A 180 6.16 18.83 2.89
N GLY A 181 4.85 18.80 3.12
CA GLY A 181 3.99 19.96 2.93
C GLY A 181 4.29 21.10 3.91
N LEU A 182 4.61 20.77 5.16
CA LEU A 182 5.02 21.77 6.16
C LEU A 182 6.33 22.45 5.77
N MET A 183 7.33 21.67 5.37
CA MET A 183 8.66 22.20 4.97
C MET A 183 8.59 23.04 3.69
N GLN A 184 7.79 22.60 2.71
CA GLN A 184 7.65 23.30 1.44
C GLN A 184 6.77 24.56 1.51
N SER A 185 5.97 24.71 2.57
CA SER A 185 5.00 25.81 2.66
C SER A 185 5.65 27.20 2.51
N ARG A 186 6.83 27.40 3.08
CA ARG A 186 7.57 28.66 2.95
C ARG A 186 8.09 28.91 1.54
N ILE A 187 8.65 27.86 0.91
CA ILE A 187 9.19 27.93 -0.47
C ILE A 187 8.05 28.23 -1.46
N LYS A 188 6.91 27.57 -1.27
CA LYS A 188 5.72 27.74 -2.14
C LYS A 188 4.88 28.98 -1.80
N GLY A 189 5.25 29.76 -0.79
CA GLY A 189 4.46 30.91 -0.35
C GLY A 189 3.06 30.55 0.18
N SER A 190 2.84 29.28 0.58
CA SER A 190 1.58 28.78 1.09
C SER A 190 1.54 28.80 2.62
N ARG A 191 0.33 28.78 3.19
CA ARG A 191 0.16 28.68 4.64
C ARG A 191 0.53 27.29 5.14
N ALA A 192 1.37 27.22 6.18
CA ALA A 192 1.62 25.98 6.90
C ALA A 192 0.35 25.48 7.62
N SER A 193 0.06 24.20 7.54
CA SER A 193 -1.08 23.57 8.19
C SER A 193 -0.62 22.77 9.41
N SER A 194 -1.25 22.98 10.57
CA SER A 194 -1.02 22.15 11.76
C SER A 194 -1.37 20.67 11.52
N LYS A 195 -2.31 20.38 10.61
CA LYS A 195 -2.64 19.01 10.17
C LYS A 195 -1.42 18.29 9.59
N ASN A 196 -0.59 18.99 8.81
CA ASN A 196 0.63 18.43 8.23
C ASN A 196 1.64 18.01 9.30
N LEU A 197 1.71 18.76 10.41
CA LEU A 197 2.57 18.40 11.54
C LEU A 197 2.08 17.08 12.17
N ALA A 198 0.81 17.01 12.55
CA ALA A 198 0.23 15.81 13.16
C ALA A 198 0.35 14.58 12.26
N LEU A 199 -0.06 14.69 10.99
CA LEU A 199 0.03 13.58 10.03
C LEU A 199 1.46 13.22 9.63
N GLY A 200 2.44 14.07 9.90
CA GLY A 200 3.85 13.83 9.64
C GLY A 200 4.53 12.89 10.62
N LEU A 201 3.95 12.71 11.81
CA LEU A 201 4.57 11.95 12.90
C LEU A 201 4.74 10.46 12.53
N VAL A 202 5.80 9.85 13.02
CA VAL A 202 6.16 8.46 12.75
C VAL A 202 5.17 7.46 13.38
N GLU A 203 4.61 7.81 14.53
CA GLU A 203 3.65 6.99 15.29
C GLU A 203 2.28 6.90 14.61
N MET A 204 1.95 7.81 13.69
CA MET A 204 0.67 7.82 13.00
C MET A 204 0.35 6.51 12.27
N SER A 205 1.36 5.73 11.90
CA SER A 205 1.15 4.42 11.27
C SER A 205 0.36 3.47 12.19
N ALA A 206 0.69 3.39 13.47
CA ALA A 206 -0.04 2.55 14.43
C ALA A 206 -1.44 3.08 14.70
N ASP A 207 -1.58 4.38 14.86
CA ASP A 207 -2.88 5.03 15.08
C ASP A 207 -3.83 4.80 13.90
N PHE A 208 -3.30 4.86 12.66
CA PHE A 208 -4.09 4.61 11.46
C PHE A 208 -4.52 3.16 11.33
N ILE A 209 -3.66 2.19 11.66
CA ILE A 209 -4.04 0.77 11.72
C ILE A 209 -5.18 0.58 12.73
N ASN A 210 -5.07 1.16 13.92
CA ASN A 210 -6.11 1.06 14.93
C ASN A 210 -7.41 1.73 14.49
N ALA A 211 -7.35 2.94 13.96
CA ALA A 211 -8.54 3.71 13.62
C ALA A 211 -9.32 3.13 12.45
N TYR A 212 -8.63 2.59 11.44
CA TYR A 212 -9.26 2.20 10.18
C TYR A 212 -9.38 0.69 9.96
N ILE A 213 -8.62 -0.12 10.69
CA ILE A 213 -8.60 -1.58 10.52
C ILE A 213 -9.06 -2.31 11.78
N LEU A 214 -8.45 -2.02 12.93
CA LEU A 214 -8.60 -2.85 14.13
C LEU A 214 -9.74 -2.40 15.05
N GLY A 215 -10.23 -1.17 14.92
CA GLY A 215 -11.36 -0.68 15.70
C GLY A 215 -11.02 -0.40 17.17
N SER A 216 -9.90 0.26 17.44
CA SER A 216 -9.49 0.72 18.79
C SER A 216 -9.10 -0.41 19.75
N VAL A 217 -8.17 -1.26 19.34
CA VAL A 217 -7.45 -2.17 20.23
C VAL A 217 -6.37 -1.41 21.02
N GLY A 218 -5.86 -2.02 22.10
CA GLY A 218 -4.79 -1.41 22.89
C GLY A 218 -3.58 -1.03 22.03
N THR A 219 -3.18 0.24 22.09
CA THR A 219 -2.07 0.76 21.28
C THR A 219 -0.81 0.76 22.11
N VAL A 220 0.22 0.09 21.61
CA VAL A 220 1.60 0.37 22.01
C VAL A 220 2.32 0.78 20.75
N SER A 221 2.53 2.07 20.58
CA SER A 221 3.31 2.62 19.49
C SER A 221 4.76 2.74 19.92
N TYR A 222 5.65 2.01 19.25
CA TYR A 222 7.10 2.20 19.43
C TYR A 222 7.71 2.64 18.10
N THR A 223 8.43 3.73 18.18
CA THR A 223 9.34 4.18 17.14
C THR A 223 10.74 3.71 17.52
N HIS A 224 11.28 2.75 16.78
CA HIS A 224 12.70 2.44 16.86
C HIS A 224 13.38 2.91 15.58
N LEU A 225 14.34 3.77 15.76
CA LEU A 225 15.36 4.09 14.75
C LEU A 225 16.43 3.02 14.76
#